data_64879bb72237cbd4ec027e8dd7cadde4
#
_entry.id   64879bb72237cbd4ec027e8dd7cadde4
#
_cell.length_a   1.000
_cell.length_b   1.000
_cell.length_c   1.000
_cell.angle_alpha   90.00
_cell.angle_beta   90.00
_cell.angle_gamma   90.00
#
_symmetry.space_group_name_H-M   'P 1'
#
loop_
_entity.id
_entity.type
_entity.pdbx_description
1 polymer ?
#
loop_
_entity_poly.entity_id
_entity_poly.type
_entity_poly.pdbx_seq_one_letter_code
_entity_poly.pdbx_strand_id
1 'polypeptide(L)'
;RLYPSVYEEDDEAFDIWNKEIGVPADRIFRFGKEDNFWEHGAGPCGPCSEIYYDRGEKYGCGKPGCTVGCDCDRYMEVWNNVFTQFENDGEGHYETLKQKNIDTGMGLERLAVVVQDVDSIFDVDTLCALRNKVCEVAGKTYGVNHEDDVSIRLITDHMRSATFLISDGVMPTNEGRGYVLRRLIRRAARHGRLLGIEGPFLEKLSETVIEGSKDGYPELEEKKTFILNVLHNEESQFNKTIDQGLKILADLEAEMKEAGKSVLGGSDAFRLYDTYGFPIDLTKEILEEKGYTIDEDGFKEEMEVQRKRARESRAVSNYMGADATVYDEIDRNITTEFDGYDKLEAVSKVTVLTTETEIVDSLMEGQKGTIFVEKTPFYATMGGQEGDTGVITTANGVFRVE
;
A
#
# COMPACT_ATOMS: atom_id res chain seq x y z
N ARG A 1 5.50 31.86 -0.46
CA ARG A 1 4.57 30.84 0.03
C ARG A 1 5.21 29.48 0.28
N LEU A 2 6.49 29.29 -0.11
CA LEU A 2 7.23 28.05 0.17
C LEU A 2 8.01 28.19 1.48
N TYR A 3 7.99 27.15 2.29
CA TYR A 3 8.66 27.06 3.57
C TYR A 3 9.35 25.69 3.67
N PRO A 4 10.69 25.61 3.67
CA PRO A 4 11.37 24.36 3.91
C PRO A 4 11.41 24.02 5.41
N SER A 5 11.39 22.73 5.71
CA SER A 5 11.79 22.20 7.00
C SER A 5 13.07 21.36 6.87
N VAL A 6 13.77 21.18 7.96
CA VAL A 6 14.95 20.33 8.06
C VAL A 6 14.96 19.61 9.41
N TYR A 7 15.65 18.49 9.49
CA TYR A 7 15.89 17.81 10.75
C TYR A 7 16.65 18.73 11.71
N GLU A 8 16.28 18.74 12.97
CA GLU A 8 16.79 19.72 13.96
C GLU A 8 18.30 19.69 14.13
N GLU A 9 18.94 18.54 13.92
CA GLU A 9 20.39 18.36 14.01
C GLU A 9 21.10 18.50 12.64
N ASP A 10 20.38 18.72 11.54
CA ASP A 10 20.95 18.85 10.19
C ASP A 10 21.27 20.32 9.87
N ASP A 11 22.42 20.78 10.35
CA ASP A 11 22.91 22.12 10.06
C ASP A 11 23.37 22.28 8.60
N GLU A 12 23.78 21.19 7.94
CA GLU A 12 24.20 21.23 6.53
C GLU A 12 23.00 21.56 5.63
N ALA A 13 21.88 20.87 5.80
CA ALA A 13 20.65 21.15 5.05
C ALA A 13 20.12 22.57 5.34
N PHE A 14 20.16 23.00 6.61
CA PHE A 14 19.78 24.36 6.98
C PHE A 14 20.66 25.41 6.27
N ASP A 15 21.97 25.21 6.26
CA ASP A 15 22.92 26.13 5.64
C ASP A 15 22.77 26.18 4.12
N ILE A 16 22.49 25.06 3.47
CA ILE A 16 22.19 25.01 2.05
C ILE A 16 20.94 25.85 1.73
N TRP A 17 19.85 25.66 2.46
CA TRP A 17 18.64 26.46 2.25
C TRP A 17 18.88 27.95 2.51
N ASN A 18 19.61 28.29 3.59
CA ASN A 18 19.79 29.68 3.99
C ASN A 18 20.85 30.40 3.16
N LYS A 19 22.07 29.79 3.02
CA LYS A 19 23.23 30.45 2.46
C LYS A 19 23.35 30.28 0.94
N GLU A 20 22.98 29.10 0.41
CA GLU A 20 23.15 28.81 -1.01
C GLU A 20 21.87 29.12 -1.81
N ILE A 21 20.71 28.70 -1.30
CA ILE A 21 19.40 28.96 -1.93
C ILE A 21 18.87 30.34 -1.59
N GLY A 22 19.29 30.91 -0.45
CA GLY A 22 18.91 32.25 -0.03
C GLY A 22 17.54 32.34 0.66
N VAL A 23 17.05 31.25 1.21
CA VAL A 23 15.81 31.29 2.01
C VAL A 23 16.10 31.97 3.34
N PRO A 24 15.32 33.01 3.75
CA PRO A 24 15.50 33.64 5.06
C PRO A 24 15.40 32.64 6.19
N ALA A 25 16.28 32.76 7.20
CA ALA A 25 16.37 31.80 8.31
C ALA A 25 15.05 31.66 9.11
N ASP A 26 14.25 32.73 9.20
CA ASP A 26 12.94 32.75 9.85
C ASP A 26 11.83 32.02 9.06
N ARG A 27 12.17 31.54 7.86
CA ARG A 27 11.27 30.75 7.00
C ARG A 27 11.71 29.29 6.89
N ILE A 28 12.78 28.88 7.57
CA ILE A 28 13.26 27.50 7.60
C ILE A 28 12.92 26.94 8.98
N PHE A 29 12.17 25.84 9.00
CA PHE A 29 11.70 25.23 10.23
C PHE A 29 12.56 24.02 10.59
N ARG A 30 12.80 23.81 11.88
CA ARG A 30 13.53 22.64 12.38
C ARG A 30 12.57 21.76 13.15
N PHE A 31 12.46 20.49 12.74
CA PHE A 31 11.62 19.50 13.40
C PHE A 31 12.43 18.30 13.85
N GLY A 32 11.88 17.58 14.81
CA GLY A 32 12.47 16.37 15.36
C GLY A 32 12.40 15.17 14.41
N LYS A 33 12.76 14.03 14.97
CA LYS A 33 12.81 12.77 14.25
C LYS A 33 11.44 12.31 13.72
N GLU A 34 10.37 12.69 14.37
CA GLU A 34 9.01 12.31 13.98
C GLU A 34 8.59 12.90 12.61
N ASP A 35 9.10 14.12 12.30
CA ASP A 35 8.73 14.84 11.09
C ASP A 35 9.86 14.83 10.03
N ASN A 36 11.10 15.08 10.43
CA ASN A 36 12.20 15.28 9.48
C ASN A 36 13.31 14.21 9.56
N PHE A 37 12.93 12.96 9.83
CA PHE A 37 13.84 11.82 9.71
C PHE A 37 13.07 10.62 9.15
N TRP A 38 13.49 10.13 7.99
CA TRP A 38 12.83 9.00 7.34
C TRP A 38 13.54 7.69 7.70
N GLU A 39 12.76 6.73 8.22
CA GLU A 39 13.19 5.35 8.45
C GLU A 39 11.99 4.41 8.34
N HIS A 40 12.23 3.17 7.91
CA HIS A 40 11.20 2.13 7.82
C HIS A 40 11.76 0.78 8.26
N GLY A 41 11.76 0.51 9.57
CA GLY A 41 12.37 -0.68 10.14
C GLY A 41 13.88 -0.72 9.93
N ALA A 42 14.44 -1.90 9.71
CA ALA A 42 15.85 -2.07 9.35
C ALA A 42 16.08 -1.66 7.90
N GLY A 43 17.20 -0.99 7.62
CA GLY A 43 17.59 -0.59 6.28
C GLY A 43 18.07 0.86 6.17
N PRO A 44 18.29 1.35 4.94
CA PRO A 44 18.75 2.71 4.68
C PRO A 44 17.79 3.76 5.21
N CYS A 45 18.32 4.80 5.87
CA CYS A 45 17.54 5.85 6.48
C CYS A 45 18.33 7.16 6.59
N GLY A 46 17.71 8.24 7.00
CA GLY A 46 18.39 9.51 7.23
C GLY A 46 17.47 10.70 7.46
N PRO A 47 18.05 11.87 7.78
CA PRO A 47 17.29 13.11 7.90
C PRO A 47 16.62 13.47 6.57
N CYS A 48 15.55 14.25 6.66
CA CYS A 48 14.87 14.74 5.46
C CYS A 48 14.58 16.24 5.56
N SER A 49 14.36 16.82 4.40
CA SER A 49 13.94 18.21 4.23
C SER A 49 12.65 18.24 3.40
N GLU A 50 11.61 18.81 3.97
CA GLU A 50 10.31 18.92 3.34
C GLU A 50 10.04 20.33 2.86
N ILE A 51 9.26 20.46 1.81
CA ILE A 51 8.83 21.74 1.26
C ILE A 51 7.34 21.89 1.46
N TYR A 52 6.94 22.85 2.26
CA TYR A 52 5.55 23.22 2.54
C TYR A 52 5.11 24.40 1.70
N TYR A 53 3.86 24.36 1.25
CA TYR A 53 3.20 25.47 0.59
C TYR A 53 2.12 26.07 1.50
N ASP A 54 2.23 27.39 1.80
CA ASP A 54 1.18 28.13 2.53
C ASP A 54 0.02 28.45 1.58
N ARG A 55 -1.09 27.76 1.77
CA ARG A 55 -2.35 27.93 1.02
C ARG A 55 -3.15 29.15 1.45
N GLY A 56 -2.76 29.76 2.57
CA GLY A 56 -3.40 30.95 3.11
C GLY A 56 -4.29 30.68 4.32
N GLU A 57 -4.66 31.76 4.99
CA GLU A 57 -5.38 31.70 6.28
C GLU A 57 -6.74 31.01 6.22
N LYS A 58 -7.41 31.01 5.05
CA LYS A 58 -8.72 30.35 4.88
C LYS A 58 -8.67 28.84 5.15
N TYR A 59 -7.49 28.21 5.02
CA TYR A 59 -7.29 26.79 5.29
C TYR A 59 -6.69 26.51 6.67
N GLY A 60 -6.41 27.55 7.43
CA GLY A 60 -5.84 27.45 8.77
C GLY A 60 -6.85 26.99 9.82
N CYS A 61 -6.34 26.43 10.91
CA CYS A 61 -7.16 25.99 12.05
C CYS A 61 -7.77 27.14 12.89
N GLY A 62 -7.45 28.40 12.57
CA GLY A 62 -7.91 29.59 13.31
C GLY A 62 -7.29 29.73 14.71
N LYS A 63 -6.38 28.84 15.11
CA LYS A 63 -5.72 28.90 16.43
C LYS A 63 -4.51 29.85 16.40
N PRO A 64 -4.24 30.58 17.50
CA PRO A 64 -2.99 31.32 17.65
C PRO A 64 -1.79 30.34 17.52
N GLY A 65 -0.76 30.75 16.77
CA GLY A 65 0.43 29.92 16.55
C GLY A 65 0.34 28.90 15.42
N CYS A 66 -0.71 28.99 14.57
CA CYS A 66 -0.77 28.21 13.33
C CYS A 66 0.45 28.52 12.45
N THR A 67 1.32 27.52 12.25
CA THR A 67 2.58 27.60 11.51
C THR A 67 2.86 26.31 10.74
N VAL A 68 3.97 26.23 10.03
CA VAL A 68 4.45 24.98 9.42
C VAL A 68 4.56 23.88 10.49
N GLY A 69 4.14 22.67 10.16
CA GLY A 69 4.00 21.55 11.11
C GLY A 69 2.66 21.51 11.87
N CYS A 70 1.74 22.45 11.60
CA CYS A 70 0.38 22.34 12.13
C CYS A 70 -0.43 21.32 11.32
N ASP A 71 -1.25 20.49 12.00
CA ASP A 71 -2.11 19.46 11.39
C ASP A 71 -3.26 20.00 10.52
N CYS A 72 -3.31 21.32 10.30
CA CYS A 72 -4.34 21.91 9.47
C CYS A 72 -3.91 22.00 8.00
N ASP A 73 -4.90 22.22 7.11
CA ASP A 73 -4.69 22.24 5.66
C ASP A 73 -3.97 23.51 5.12
N ARG A 74 -3.54 24.43 5.99
CA ARG A 74 -2.88 25.67 5.58
C ARG A 74 -1.50 25.43 4.99
N TYR A 75 -0.64 24.70 5.73
CA TYR A 75 0.73 24.41 5.31
C TYR A 75 0.78 22.99 4.80
N MET A 76 0.65 22.83 3.50
CA MET A 76 0.63 21.52 2.88
C MET A 76 2.03 21.14 2.43
N GLU A 77 2.56 20.03 2.94
CA GLU A 77 3.77 19.41 2.41
C GLU A 77 3.53 18.97 0.98
N VAL A 78 4.38 19.45 0.05
CA VAL A 78 4.30 19.10 -1.37
C VAL A 78 5.47 18.27 -1.83
N TRP A 79 6.61 18.34 -1.16
CA TRP A 79 7.82 17.62 -1.55
C TRP A 79 8.66 17.25 -0.33
N ASN A 80 9.18 16.02 -0.33
CA ASN A 80 10.13 15.54 0.67
C ASN A 80 11.44 15.12 0.00
N ASN A 81 12.57 15.55 0.56
CA ASN A 81 13.92 15.19 0.13
C ASN A 81 14.58 14.41 1.27
N VAL A 82 14.75 13.11 1.10
CA VAL A 82 15.35 12.21 2.08
C VAL A 82 16.85 12.09 1.80
N PHE A 83 17.67 12.42 2.78
CA PHE A 83 19.13 12.31 2.72
C PHE A 83 19.56 10.98 3.34
N THR A 84 19.44 9.90 2.55
CA THR A 84 19.78 8.55 2.98
C THR A 84 21.27 8.43 3.21
N GLN A 85 21.69 8.45 4.47
CA GLN A 85 23.10 8.43 4.85
C GLN A 85 23.44 7.44 5.96
N PHE A 86 22.45 6.75 6.50
CA PHE A 86 22.63 5.74 7.55
C PHE A 86 21.96 4.43 7.16
N GLU A 87 22.47 3.35 7.73
CA GLU A 87 21.85 2.03 7.79
C GLU A 87 21.37 1.80 9.21
N ASN A 88 20.07 1.49 9.38
CA ASN A 88 19.46 1.15 10.65
C ASN A 88 19.37 -0.39 10.75
N ASP A 89 19.89 -0.97 11.85
CA ASP A 89 19.81 -2.41 12.12
C ASP A 89 18.42 -2.89 12.58
N GLY A 90 17.49 -1.97 12.80
CA GLY A 90 16.15 -2.24 13.33
C GLY A 90 16.09 -2.25 14.87
N GLU A 91 17.23 -2.12 15.55
CA GLU A 91 17.35 -2.03 17.01
C GLU A 91 17.69 -0.60 17.48
N GLY A 92 17.74 0.33 16.54
CA GLY A 92 18.00 1.75 16.81
C GLY A 92 19.47 2.14 16.72
N HIS A 93 20.35 1.29 16.17
CA HIS A 93 21.73 1.64 15.89
C HIS A 93 21.87 2.04 14.43
N TYR A 94 22.61 3.12 14.20
CA TYR A 94 22.80 3.70 12.88
C TYR A 94 24.27 3.66 12.49
N GLU A 95 24.57 3.00 11.37
CA GLU A 95 25.90 3.02 10.77
C GLU A 95 25.90 3.95 9.55
N THR A 96 26.94 4.73 9.35
CA THR A 96 27.04 5.61 8.18
C THR A 96 27.26 4.79 6.91
N LEU A 97 26.42 5.01 5.91
CA LEU A 97 26.54 4.40 4.59
C LEU A 97 27.85 4.84 3.92
N LYS A 98 28.50 3.90 3.22
CA LYS A 98 29.69 4.19 2.40
C LYS A 98 29.35 5.16 1.26
N GLN A 99 28.18 5.01 0.66
CA GLN A 99 27.66 5.89 -0.38
C GLN A 99 26.35 6.49 0.13
N LYS A 100 26.32 7.80 0.24
CA LYS A 100 25.13 8.57 0.59
C LYS A 100 24.26 8.76 -0.67
N ASN A 101 22.95 8.76 -0.51
CA ASN A 101 21.98 8.96 -1.57
C ASN A 101 20.97 10.04 -1.18
N ILE A 102 20.30 10.58 -2.19
CA ILE A 102 19.16 11.46 -1.99
C ILE A 102 17.97 10.83 -2.71
N ASP A 103 16.93 10.51 -1.96
CA ASP A 103 15.65 10.07 -2.48
C ASP A 103 14.64 11.20 -2.33
N THR A 104 13.91 11.52 -3.38
CA THR A 104 12.90 12.57 -3.31
C THR A 104 11.52 12.02 -3.61
N GLY A 105 10.52 12.49 -2.86
CA GLY A 105 9.12 12.15 -3.07
C GLY A 105 8.26 13.41 -3.15
N MET A 106 7.42 13.50 -4.17
CA MET A 106 6.47 14.60 -4.34
C MET A 106 5.07 14.06 -4.55
N GLY A 107 4.11 14.57 -3.79
CA GLY A 107 2.70 14.21 -3.97
C GLY A 107 2.14 14.90 -5.22
N LEU A 108 1.88 14.13 -6.29
CA LEU A 108 1.34 14.67 -7.54
C LEU A 108 0.05 15.45 -7.31
N GLU A 109 -0.89 14.88 -6.57
CA GLU A 109 -2.18 15.52 -6.28
C GLU A 109 -2.03 16.72 -5.37
N ARG A 110 -1.10 16.71 -4.41
CA ARG A 110 -0.81 17.88 -3.56
C ARG A 110 -0.23 19.02 -4.39
N LEU A 111 0.69 18.73 -5.31
CA LEU A 111 1.21 19.72 -6.24
C LEU A 111 0.11 20.23 -7.17
N ALA A 112 -0.74 19.33 -7.69
CA ALA A 112 -1.87 19.72 -8.55
C ALA A 112 -2.85 20.64 -7.83
N VAL A 113 -3.15 20.42 -6.54
CA VAL A 113 -3.97 21.34 -5.72
C VAL A 113 -3.40 22.76 -5.76
N VAL A 114 -2.07 22.89 -5.60
CA VAL A 114 -1.39 24.19 -5.61
C VAL A 114 -1.44 24.84 -6.99
N VAL A 115 -1.16 24.09 -8.04
CA VAL A 115 -1.03 24.60 -9.42
C VAL A 115 -2.42 24.93 -10.01
N GLN A 116 -3.42 24.09 -9.71
CA GLN A 116 -4.80 24.30 -10.17
C GLN A 116 -5.60 25.27 -9.26
N ASP A 117 -5.03 25.66 -8.12
CA ASP A 117 -5.65 26.55 -7.12
C ASP A 117 -7.05 26.05 -6.69
N VAL A 118 -7.12 24.75 -6.34
CA VAL A 118 -8.35 24.10 -5.88
C VAL A 118 -8.33 23.83 -4.38
N ASP A 119 -9.50 23.54 -3.78
CA ASP A 119 -9.64 23.43 -2.33
C ASP A 119 -9.19 22.07 -1.76
N SER A 120 -9.23 21.02 -2.56
CA SER A 120 -8.92 19.66 -2.12
C SER A 120 -8.26 18.83 -3.23
N ILE A 121 -7.54 17.76 -2.86
CA ILE A 121 -7.06 16.76 -3.82
C ILE A 121 -8.21 16.13 -4.62
N PHE A 122 -9.40 16.05 -4.06
CA PHE A 122 -10.60 15.55 -4.74
C PHE A 122 -11.18 16.53 -5.77
N ASP A 123 -10.67 17.76 -5.82
CA ASP A 123 -11.06 18.79 -6.79
C ASP A 123 -10.06 18.91 -7.95
N VAL A 124 -8.88 18.25 -7.86
CA VAL A 124 -7.96 18.19 -9.01
C VAL A 124 -8.60 17.41 -10.16
N ASP A 125 -8.25 17.75 -11.37
CA ASP A 125 -8.85 17.24 -12.60
C ASP A 125 -8.97 15.70 -12.64
N THR A 126 -7.90 15.00 -12.30
CA THR A 126 -7.83 13.53 -12.33
C THR A 126 -8.78 12.87 -11.33
N LEU A 127 -8.90 13.39 -10.11
CA LEU A 127 -9.78 12.84 -9.08
C LEU A 127 -11.20 13.39 -9.17
N CYS A 128 -11.36 14.63 -9.62
CA CYS A 128 -12.66 15.26 -9.79
C CYS A 128 -13.58 14.47 -10.74
N ALA A 129 -13.05 13.94 -11.83
CA ALA A 129 -13.81 13.12 -12.76
C ALA A 129 -14.39 11.86 -12.07
N LEU A 130 -13.57 11.15 -11.30
CA LEU A 130 -14.00 9.97 -10.55
C LEU A 130 -14.99 10.35 -9.44
N ARG A 131 -14.70 11.39 -8.64
CA ARG A 131 -15.62 11.91 -7.62
C ARG A 131 -17.00 12.26 -8.20
N ASN A 132 -17.03 12.94 -9.35
CA ASN A 132 -18.26 13.29 -10.02
C ASN A 132 -19.00 12.04 -10.51
N LYS A 133 -18.28 11.00 -10.94
CA LYS A 133 -18.90 9.72 -11.31
C LYS A 133 -19.52 9.00 -10.10
N VAL A 134 -18.88 9.07 -8.93
CA VAL A 134 -19.48 8.57 -7.67
C VAL A 134 -20.78 9.34 -7.38
N CYS A 135 -20.77 10.66 -7.50
CA CYS A 135 -21.96 11.49 -7.29
C CYS A 135 -23.09 11.13 -8.27
N GLU A 136 -22.76 10.94 -9.55
CA GLU A 136 -23.72 10.53 -10.59
C GLU A 136 -24.39 9.20 -10.24
N VAL A 137 -23.58 8.18 -9.91
CA VAL A 137 -24.06 6.83 -9.57
C VAL A 137 -24.91 6.85 -8.29
N ALA A 138 -24.54 7.66 -7.31
CA ALA A 138 -25.26 7.80 -6.04
C ALA A 138 -26.48 8.72 -6.11
N GLY A 139 -26.63 9.50 -7.16
CA GLY A 139 -27.65 10.57 -7.22
C GLY A 139 -27.45 11.67 -6.16
N LYS A 140 -26.19 11.94 -5.77
CA LYS A 140 -25.80 12.88 -4.72
C LYS A 140 -25.04 14.08 -5.29
N THR A 141 -24.99 15.16 -4.50
CA THR A 141 -24.23 16.37 -4.84
C THR A 141 -23.12 16.56 -3.80
N TYR A 142 -21.88 16.60 -4.26
CA TYR A 142 -20.71 16.85 -3.40
C TYR A 142 -20.74 18.29 -2.85
N GLY A 143 -20.33 18.46 -1.58
CA GLY A 143 -20.30 19.75 -0.89
C GLY A 143 -21.62 20.17 -0.23
N VAL A 144 -22.65 19.30 -0.21
CA VAL A 144 -23.97 19.60 0.37
C VAL A 144 -24.16 18.94 1.74
N ASN A 145 -23.70 17.70 1.90
CA ASN A 145 -23.82 16.93 3.12
C ASN A 145 -22.47 16.33 3.49
N HIS A 146 -21.99 16.61 4.70
CA HIS A 146 -20.67 16.19 5.16
C HIS A 146 -20.51 14.67 5.18
N GLU A 147 -21.51 13.90 5.63
CA GLU A 147 -21.45 12.44 5.70
C GLU A 147 -21.42 11.82 4.30
N ASP A 148 -22.24 12.37 3.38
CA ASP A 148 -22.20 11.97 1.97
C ASP A 148 -20.82 12.29 1.37
N ASP A 149 -20.25 13.48 1.66
CA ASP A 149 -18.94 13.88 1.16
C ASP A 149 -17.80 12.99 1.64
N VAL A 150 -17.84 12.55 2.91
CA VAL A 150 -16.88 11.57 3.46
C VAL A 150 -16.96 10.27 2.66
N SER A 151 -18.17 9.75 2.44
CA SER A 151 -18.38 8.52 1.67
C SER A 151 -17.94 8.66 0.21
N ILE A 152 -18.24 9.78 -0.44
CA ILE A 152 -17.84 10.07 -1.82
C ILE A 152 -16.32 10.12 -1.94
N ARG A 153 -15.63 10.79 -1.04
CA ARG A 153 -14.15 10.86 -1.03
C ARG A 153 -13.52 9.52 -0.81
N LEU A 154 -14.02 8.74 0.15
CA LEU A 154 -13.54 7.39 0.44
C LEU A 154 -13.67 6.47 -0.77
N ILE A 155 -14.84 6.45 -1.40
CA ILE A 155 -15.05 5.63 -2.61
C ILE A 155 -14.10 6.06 -3.73
N THR A 156 -13.93 7.37 -3.93
CA THR A 156 -13.02 7.92 -4.96
C THR A 156 -11.58 7.43 -4.75
N ASP A 157 -11.06 7.57 -3.54
CA ASP A 157 -9.70 7.14 -3.19
C ASP A 157 -9.52 5.62 -3.35
N HIS A 158 -10.43 4.85 -2.78
CA HIS A 158 -10.34 3.40 -2.78
C HIS A 158 -10.49 2.81 -4.17
N MET A 159 -11.34 3.37 -5.02
CA MET A 159 -11.55 2.84 -6.36
C MET A 159 -10.36 3.09 -7.29
N ARG A 160 -9.71 4.25 -7.18
CA ARG A 160 -8.44 4.49 -7.87
C ARG A 160 -7.40 3.45 -7.44
N SER A 161 -7.18 3.33 -6.13
CA SER A 161 -6.20 2.39 -5.57
C SER A 161 -6.49 0.94 -5.96
N ALA A 162 -7.75 0.49 -5.85
CA ALA A 162 -8.13 -0.88 -6.18
C ALA A 162 -7.93 -1.20 -7.68
N THR A 163 -8.25 -0.26 -8.57
CA THR A 163 -8.07 -0.43 -10.02
C THR A 163 -6.60 -0.65 -10.36
N PHE A 164 -5.70 0.16 -9.83
CA PHE A 164 -4.26 0.02 -10.05
C PHE A 164 -3.69 -1.26 -9.41
N LEU A 165 -4.05 -1.57 -8.16
CA LEU A 165 -3.60 -2.80 -7.49
C LEU A 165 -3.96 -4.06 -8.29
N ILE A 166 -5.17 -4.12 -8.86
CA ILE A 166 -5.58 -5.26 -9.69
C ILE A 166 -4.77 -5.29 -11.00
N SER A 167 -4.54 -4.14 -11.62
CA SER A 167 -3.68 -4.02 -12.81
C SER A 167 -2.27 -4.54 -12.53
N ASP A 168 -1.73 -4.28 -11.35
CA ASP A 168 -0.41 -4.73 -10.90
C ASP A 168 -0.40 -6.20 -10.44
N GLY A 169 -1.51 -6.94 -10.63
CA GLY A 169 -1.61 -8.37 -10.38
C GLY A 169 -1.97 -8.74 -8.93
N VAL A 170 -2.35 -7.78 -8.09
CA VAL A 170 -2.85 -8.10 -6.75
C VAL A 170 -4.28 -8.63 -6.84
N MET A 171 -4.53 -9.80 -6.21
CA MET A 171 -5.86 -10.41 -6.14
C MET A 171 -6.43 -10.28 -4.74
N PRO A 172 -7.78 -10.10 -4.59
CA PRO A 172 -8.42 -10.05 -3.28
C PRO A 172 -8.25 -11.40 -2.55
N THR A 173 -7.57 -11.38 -1.41
CA THR A 173 -7.33 -12.56 -0.55
C THR A 173 -7.60 -12.25 0.92
N ASN A 174 -7.45 -13.24 1.80
CA ASN A 174 -7.64 -13.06 3.24
C ASN A 174 -6.37 -12.60 3.98
N GLU A 175 -5.22 -12.58 3.29
CA GLU A 175 -3.92 -12.28 3.89
C GLU A 175 -3.04 -11.43 2.96
N GLY A 176 -2.02 -10.79 3.53
CA GLY A 176 -1.03 -10.02 2.80
C GLY A 176 -1.61 -8.85 1.98
N ARG A 177 -1.01 -8.57 0.83
CA ARG A 177 -1.42 -7.46 -0.05
C ARG A 177 -2.86 -7.61 -0.55
N GLY A 178 -3.29 -8.84 -0.83
CA GLY A 178 -4.64 -9.11 -1.30
C GLY A 178 -5.72 -8.83 -0.25
N TYR A 179 -5.39 -8.93 1.04
CA TYR A 179 -6.29 -8.51 2.12
C TYR A 179 -6.51 -6.98 2.09
N VAL A 180 -5.45 -6.20 1.86
CA VAL A 180 -5.57 -4.74 1.73
C VAL A 180 -6.50 -4.38 0.58
N LEU A 181 -6.31 -4.99 -0.59
CA LEU A 181 -7.18 -4.79 -1.76
C LEU A 181 -8.64 -5.15 -1.44
N ARG A 182 -8.86 -6.33 -0.85
CA ARG A 182 -10.21 -6.79 -0.45
C ARG A 182 -10.87 -5.80 0.50
N ARG A 183 -10.13 -5.29 1.48
CA ARG A 183 -10.61 -4.27 2.42
C ARG A 183 -11.03 -2.99 1.72
N LEU A 184 -10.22 -2.48 0.78
CA LEU A 184 -10.56 -1.28 0.00
C LEU A 184 -11.87 -1.46 -0.78
N ILE A 185 -12.00 -2.58 -1.50
CA ILE A 185 -13.20 -2.89 -2.29
C ILE A 185 -14.45 -2.95 -1.39
N ARG A 186 -14.37 -3.67 -0.27
CA ARG A 186 -15.51 -3.83 0.64
C ARG A 186 -15.89 -2.55 1.38
N ARG A 187 -14.91 -1.72 1.75
CA ARG A 187 -15.19 -0.39 2.31
C ARG A 187 -15.89 0.50 1.27
N ALA A 188 -15.42 0.52 0.04
CA ALA A 188 -16.08 1.27 -1.04
C ALA A 188 -17.52 0.78 -1.27
N ALA A 189 -17.76 -0.54 -1.30
CA ALA A 189 -19.10 -1.11 -1.43
C ALA A 189 -20.02 -0.73 -0.26
N ARG A 190 -19.53 -0.79 0.99
CA ARG A 190 -20.29 -0.32 2.17
C ARG A 190 -20.69 1.15 2.06
N HIS A 191 -19.71 2.02 1.74
CA HIS A 191 -19.99 3.45 1.61
C HIS A 191 -20.95 3.75 0.46
N GLY A 192 -20.96 2.94 -0.60
CA GLY A 192 -22.00 3.00 -1.62
C GLY A 192 -23.39 2.72 -1.05
N ARG A 193 -23.53 1.74 -0.15
CA ARG A 193 -24.81 1.49 0.56
C ARG A 193 -25.22 2.66 1.44
N LEU A 194 -24.28 3.31 2.14
CA LEU A 194 -24.57 4.52 2.93
C LEU A 194 -25.07 5.67 2.05
N LEU A 195 -24.56 5.79 0.83
CA LEU A 195 -25.04 6.76 -0.17
C LEU A 195 -26.38 6.37 -0.81
N GLY A 196 -26.90 5.16 -0.54
CA GLY A 196 -28.16 4.65 -1.11
C GLY A 196 -28.00 3.96 -2.47
N ILE A 197 -26.79 3.60 -2.87
CA ILE A 197 -26.57 2.86 -4.12
C ILE A 197 -27.02 1.41 -3.93
N GLU A 198 -27.88 0.92 -4.82
CA GLU A 198 -28.34 -0.45 -4.85
C GLU A 198 -27.58 -1.27 -5.89
N GLY A 199 -27.19 -2.50 -5.54
CA GLY A 199 -26.50 -3.43 -6.43
C GLY A 199 -25.02 -3.06 -6.69
N PRO A 200 -24.34 -3.80 -7.59
CA PRO A 200 -22.95 -3.55 -7.97
C PRO A 200 -22.79 -2.25 -8.76
N PHE A 201 -21.76 -1.49 -8.43
CA PHE A 201 -21.46 -0.19 -9.06
C PHE A 201 -19.96 0.09 -9.25
N LEU A 202 -19.08 -0.67 -8.60
CA LEU A 202 -17.64 -0.39 -8.58
C LEU A 202 -17.00 -0.49 -9.97
N GLU A 203 -17.51 -1.38 -10.84
CA GLU A 203 -17.04 -1.49 -12.22
C GLU A 203 -17.15 -0.16 -12.97
N LYS A 204 -18.27 0.54 -12.83
CA LYS A 204 -18.53 1.82 -13.51
C LYS A 204 -17.54 2.92 -13.06
N LEU A 205 -17.10 2.85 -11.81
CA LEU A 205 -16.12 3.75 -11.26
C LEU A 205 -14.72 3.42 -11.78
N SER A 206 -14.37 2.12 -11.82
CA SER A 206 -13.10 1.65 -12.35
C SER A 206 -12.94 2.00 -13.85
N GLU A 207 -14.00 1.94 -14.64
CA GLU A 207 -13.96 2.42 -16.03
C GLU A 207 -13.56 3.88 -16.13
N THR A 208 -14.03 4.73 -15.19
CA THR A 208 -13.64 6.14 -15.16
C THR A 208 -12.16 6.33 -14.77
N VAL A 209 -11.65 5.48 -13.86
CA VAL A 209 -10.22 5.47 -13.50
C VAL A 209 -9.36 5.09 -14.70
N ILE A 210 -9.73 4.01 -15.40
CA ILE A 210 -9.02 3.50 -16.60
C ILE A 210 -9.01 4.57 -17.68
N GLU A 211 -10.16 5.16 -18.02
CA GLU A 211 -10.27 6.18 -19.04
C GLU A 211 -9.43 7.42 -18.74
N GLY A 212 -9.40 7.84 -17.48
CA GLY A 212 -8.62 9.01 -17.05
C GLY A 212 -7.10 8.77 -16.91
N SER A 213 -6.67 7.50 -16.93
CA SER A 213 -5.26 7.15 -16.64
C SER A 213 -4.56 6.39 -17.77
N LYS A 214 -5.28 5.86 -18.76
CA LYS A 214 -4.74 4.98 -19.82
C LYS A 214 -3.66 5.61 -20.68
N ASP A 215 -3.61 6.92 -20.82
CA ASP A 215 -2.58 7.59 -21.61
C ASP A 215 -1.20 7.53 -20.92
N GLY A 216 -1.17 7.53 -19.58
CA GLY A 216 0.05 7.34 -18.82
C GLY A 216 0.30 5.88 -18.41
N TYR A 217 -0.75 5.07 -18.37
CA TYR A 217 -0.76 3.68 -17.91
C TYR A 217 -1.56 2.80 -18.88
N PRO A 218 -1.04 2.50 -20.08
CA PRO A 218 -1.77 1.76 -21.13
C PRO A 218 -2.17 0.35 -20.70
N GLU A 219 -1.46 -0.27 -19.77
CA GLU A 219 -1.79 -1.56 -19.18
C GLU A 219 -3.18 -1.61 -18.51
N LEU A 220 -3.67 -0.48 -18.06
CA LEU A 220 -5.04 -0.40 -17.50
C LEU A 220 -6.11 -0.72 -18.56
N GLU A 221 -5.94 -0.21 -19.78
CA GLU A 221 -6.85 -0.51 -20.88
C GLU A 221 -6.67 -1.95 -21.37
N GLU A 222 -5.43 -2.43 -21.47
CA GLU A 222 -5.12 -3.81 -21.87
C GLU A 222 -5.75 -4.84 -20.91
N LYS A 223 -5.71 -4.55 -19.60
CA LYS A 223 -6.25 -5.42 -18.55
C LYS A 223 -7.68 -5.07 -18.12
N LYS A 224 -8.35 -4.14 -18.79
CA LYS A 224 -9.68 -3.61 -18.42
C LYS A 224 -10.67 -4.70 -18.07
N THR A 225 -10.86 -5.68 -18.97
CA THR A 225 -11.82 -6.78 -18.75
C THR A 225 -11.49 -7.59 -17.49
N PHE A 226 -10.21 -7.83 -17.24
CA PHE A 226 -9.77 -8.55 -16.05
C PHE A 226 -10.06 -7.74 -14.78
N ILE A 227 -9.71 -6.46 -14.76
CA ILE A 227 -9.92 -5.56 -13.62
C ILE A 227 -11.41 -5.50 -13.25
N LEU A 228 -12.26 -5.26 -14.24
CA LEU A 228 -13.72 -5.17 -14.03
C LEU A 228 -14.30 -6.48 -13.50
N ASN A 229 -13.89 -7.63 -14.04
CA ASN A 229 -14.33 -8.93 -13.55
C ASN A 229 -13.93 -9.21 -12.10
N VAL A 230 -12.71 -8.84 -11.69
CA VAL A 230 -12.26 -9.01 -10.30
C VAL A 230 -13.10 -8.16 -9.36
N LEU A 231 -13.32 -6.89 -9.69
CA LEU A 231 -14.16 -5.98 -8.91
C LEU A 231 -15.60 -6.49 -8.81
N HIS A 232 -16.20 -6.87 -9.94
CA HIS A 232 -17.55 -7.40 -9.98
C HIS A 232 -17.73 -8.62 -9.08
N ASN A 233 -16.83 -9.57 -9.17
CA ASN A 233 -16.92 -10.80 -8.41
C ASN A 233 -16.79 -10.54 -6.90
N GLU A 234 -15.81 -9.73 -6.47
CA GLU A 234 -15.61 -9.42 -5.05
C GLU A 234 -16.77 -8.59 -4.49
N GLU A 235 -17.25 -7.57 -5.21
CA GLU A 235 -18.40 -6.76 -4.83
C GLU A 235 -19.68 -7.59 -4.76
N SER A 236 -19.94 -8.42 -5.77
CA SER A 236 -21.12 -9.28 -5.82
C SER A 236 -21.14 -10.32 -4.70
N GLN A 237 -19.97 -10.90 -4.36
CA GLN A 237 -19.87 -11.79 -3.21
C GLN A 237 -20.13 -11.06 -1.89
N PHE A 238 -19.54 -9.89 -1.72
CA PHE A 238 -19.74 -9.09 -0.51
C PHE A 238 -21.19 -8.62 -0.38
N ASN A 239 -21.82 -8.19 -1.46
CA ASN A 239 -23.22 -7.77 -1.46
C ASN A 239 -24.20 -8.87 -1.04
N LYS A 240 -23.86 -10.15 -1.20
CA LYS A 240 -24.69 -11.27 -0.71
C LYS A 240 -24.66 -11.43 0.82
N THR A 241 -23.60 -10.97 1.45
CA THR A 241 -23.36 -11.19 2.89
C THR A 241 -23.45 -9.92 3.71
N ILE A 242 -23.29 -8.74 3.08
CA ILE A 242 -23.23 -7.44 3.79
C ILE A 242 -24.49 -7.15 4.58
N ASP A 243 -25.67 -7.34 4.00
CA ASP A 243 -26.93 -7.02 4.68
C ASP A 243 -27.16 -7.92 5.90
N GLN A 244 -26.78 -9.19 5.77
CA GLN A 244 -26.86 -10.13 6.89
C GLN A 244 -25.83 -9.82 7.98
N GLY A 245 -24.59 -9.49 7.57
CA GLY A 245 -23.52 -9.08 8.51
C GLY A 245 -23.86 -7.79 9.26
N LEU A 246 -24.38 -6.79 8.58
CA LEU A 246 -24.86 -5.54 9.23
C LEU A 246 -26.00 -5.79 10.19
N LYS A 247 -26.94 -6.68 9.87
CA LYS A 247 -28.04 -7.07 10.75
C LYS A 247 -27.49 -7.74 12.04
N ILE A 248 -26.60 -8.71 11.88
CA ILE A 248 -25.99 -9.39 13.02
C ILE A 248 -25.19 -8.41 13.88
N LEU A 249 -24.43 -7.50 13.28
CA LEU A 249 -23.70 -6.48 14.03
C LEU A 249 -24.66 -5.58 14.80
N ALA A 250 -25.78 -5.18 14.21
CA ALA A 250 -26.81 -4.39 14.90
C ALA A 250 -27.45 -5.15 16.07
N ASP A 251 -27.70 -6.47 15.93
CA ASP A 251 -28.22 -7.31 17.00
C ASP A 251 -27.18 -7.40 18.15
N LEU A 252 -25.90 -7.60 17.84
CA LEU A 252 -24.81 -7.61 18.82
C LEU A 252 -24.64 -6.27 19.54
N GLU A 253 -24.78 -5.16 18.83
CA GLU A 253 -24.77 -3.81 19.43
C GLU A 253 -25.92 -3.62 20.42
N ALA A 254 -27.13 -4.11 20.09
CA ALA A 254 -28.26 -4.05 20.97
C ALA A 254 -28.02 -4.89 22.25
N GLU A 255 -27.48 -6.10 22.11
CA GLU A 255 -27.11 -6.96 23.28
C GLU A 255 -26.03 -6.29 24.14
N MET A 256 -25.01 -5.68 23.53
CA MET A 256 -23.96 -4.93 24.23
C MET A 256 -24.54 -3.77 25.03
N LYS A 257 -25.44 -3.01 24.41
CA LYS A 257 -26.11 -1.87 25.06
C LYS A 257 -26.95 -2.31 26.27
N GLU A 258 -27.73 -3.40 26.12
CA GLU A 258 -28.52 -3.96 27.21
C GLU A 258 -27.63 -4.48 28.37
N ALA A 259 -26.49 -5.09 28.01
CA ALA A 259 -25.52 -5.60 28.99
C ALA A 259 -24.60 -4.51 29.58
N GLY A 260 -24.71 -3.26 29.12
CA GLY A 260 -23.82 -2.15 29.52
C GLY A 260 -22.36 -2.35 29.12
N LYS A 261 -22.11 -3.12 28.05
CA LYS A 261 -20.77 -3.39 27.52
C LYS A 261 -20.42 -2.37 26.43
N SER A 262 -19.15 -1.97 26.38
CA SER A 262 -18.60 -1.09 25.35
C SER A 262 -17.62 -1.81 24.41
N VAL A 263 -17.36 -3.10 24.64
CA VAL A 263 -16.39 -3.89 23.88
C VAL A 263 -17.10 -5.10 23.28
N LEU A 264 -17.03 -5.25 21.94
CA LEU A 264 -17.48 -6.45 21.24
C LEU A 264 -16.48 -7.60 21.49
N GLY A 265 -16.96 -8.78 21.86
CA GLY A 265 -16.11 -9.95 22.10
C GLY A 265 -15.37 -10.42 20.84
N GLY A 266 -14.13 -10.90 21.00
CA GLY A 266 -13.29 -11.37 19.91
C GLY A 266 -13.91 -12.50 19.09
N SER A 267 -14.63 -13.43 19.72
CA SER A 267 -15.33 -14.53 19.05
C SER A 267 -16.49 -14.05 18.16
N ASP A 268 -17.24 -13.01 18.57
CA ASP A 268 -18.31 -12.42 17.76
C ASP A 268 -17.74 -11.65 16.57
N ALA A 269 -16.67 -10.89 16.79
CA ALA A 269 -15.94 -10.21 15.74
C ALA A 269 -15.34 -11.22 14.73
N PHE A 270 -14.79 -12.35 15.22
CA PHE A 270 -14.27 -13.42 14.38
C PHE A 270 -15.40 -14.10 13.56
N ARG A 271 -16.56 -14.33 14.15
CA ARG A 271 -17.73 -14.88 13.44
C ARG A 271 -18.18 -13.98 12.29
N LEU A 272 -18.20 -12.66 12.49
CA LEU A 272 -18.46 -11.68 11.43
C LEU A 272 -17.42 -11.76 10.30
N TYR A 273 -16.16 -11.91 10.66
CA TYR A 273 -15.07 -12.03 9.69
C TYR A 273 -15.11 -13.35 8.92
N ASP A 274 -15.14 -14.49 9.61
CA ASP A 274 -15.00 -15.83 9.03
C ASP A 274 -16.26 -16.28 8.26
N THR A 275 -17.44 -16.04 8.83
CA THR A 275 -18.71 -16.53 8.26
C THR A 275 -19.32 -15.56 7.26
N TYR A 276 -19.26 -14.26 7.53
CA TYR A 276 -19.93 -13.25 6.73
C TYR A 276 -18.97 -12.42 5.89
N GLY A 277 -17.67 -12.69 5.98
CA GLY A 277 -16.66 -12.00 5.21
C GLY A 277 -16.54 -10.51 5.52
N PHE A 278 -16.93 -10.12 6.73
CA PHE A 278 -16.75 -8.75 7.23
C PHE A 278 -15.30 -8.54 7.66
N PRO A 279 -14.51 -7.72 6.99
CA PRO A 279 -13.16 -7.39 7.46
C PRO A 279 -13.21 -6.83 8.86
N ILE A 280 -12.28 -7.25 9.73
CA ILE A 280 -12.22 -6.78 11.13
C ILE A 280 -12.17 -5.26 11.22
N ASP A 281 -11.40 -4.61 10.32
CA ASP A 281 -11.29 -3.15 10.27
C ASP A 281 -12.64 -2.49 9.94
N LEU A 282 -13.48 -3.13 9.12
CA LEU A 282 -14.81 -2.63 8.81
C LEU A 282 -15.74 -2.74 10.02
N THR A 283 -15.68 -3.87 10.74
CA THR A 283 -16.43 -4.04 12.00
C THR A 283 -15.99 -2.99 13.02
N LYS A 284 -14.68 -2.75 13.15
CA LYS A 284 -14.09 -1.74 14.03
C LYS A 284 -14.59 -0.35 13.71
N GLU A 285 -14.50 0.07 12.44
CA GLU A 285 -14.98 1.36 11.95
C GLU A 285 -16.45 1.61 12.30
N ILE A 286 -17.33 0.63 12.04
CA ILE A 286 -18.77 0.74 12.33
C ILE A 286 -19.02 0.89 13.83
N LEU A 287 -18.28 0.16 14.67
CA LEU A 287 -18.42 0.22 16.11
C LEU A 287 -17.87 1.51 16.71
N GLU A 288 -16.72 2.00 16.22
CA GLU A 288 -16.09 3.25 16.64
C GLU A 288 -16.97 4.47 16.34
N GLU A 289 -17.68 4.49 15.20
CA GLU A 289 -18.69 5.50 14.87
C GLU A 289 -19.76 5.65 15.95
N LYS A 290 -19.99 4.57 16.72
CA LYS A 290 -21.01 4.50 17.80
C LYS A 290 -20.42 4.50 19.22
N GLY A 291 -19.10 4.67 19.34
CA GLY A 291 -18.39 4.71 20.62
C GLY A 291 -18.11 3.34 21.24
N TYR A 292 -18.15 2.26 20.44
CA TYR A 292 -17.78 0.91 20.87
C TYR A 292 -16.38 0.54 20.39
N THR A 293 -15.79 -0.49 20.99
CA THR A 293 -14.49 -1.07 20.61
C THR A 293 -14.59 -2.57 20.42
N ILE A 294 -13.51 -3.23 19.98
CA ILE A 294 -13.42 -4.67 19.77
C ILE A 294 -12.33 -5.26 20.68
N ASP A 295 -12.55 -6.47 21.17
CA ASP A 295 -11.53 -7.32 21.76
C ASP A 295 -10.63 -7.90 20.65
N GLU A 296 -9.60 -7.13 20.27
CA GLU A 296 -8.68 -7.50 19.19
C GLU A 296 -7.81 -8.72 19.57
N ASP A 297 -7.49 -8.91 20.83
CA ASP A 297 -6.68 -10.04 21.28
C ASP A 297 -7.48 -11.34 21.23
N GLY A 298 -8.72 -11.33 21.70
CA GLY A 298 -9.63 -12.47 21.53
C GLY A 298 -9.91 -12.79 20.06
N PHE A 299 -9.99 -11.78 19.19
CA PHE A 299 -10.08 -12.01 17.73
C PHE A 299 -8.84 -12.69 17.17
N LYS A 300 -7.63 -12.27 17.57
CA LYS A 300 -6.37 -12.90 17.15
C LYS A 300 -6.27 -14.35 17.63
N GLU A 301 -6.71 -14.64 18.83
CA GLU A 301 -6.75 -16.01 19.36
C GLU A 301 -7.65 -16.91 18.51
N GLU A 302 -8.85 -16.47 18.16
CA GLU A 302 -9.77 -17.24 17.28
C GLU A 302 -9.16 -17.43 15.87
N MET A 303 -8.50 -16.41 15.32
CA MET A 303 -7.77 -16.51 14.05
C MET A 303 -6.67 -17.59 14.09
N GLU A 304 -5.91 -17.64 15.18
CA GLU A 304 -4.86 -18.66 15.34
C GLU A 304 -5.46 -20.08 15.50
N VAL A 305 -6.57 -20.21 16.21
CA VAL A 305 -7.31 -21.48 16.32
C VAL A 305 -7.79 -21.94 14.93
N GLN A 306 -8.35 -21.03 14.13
CA GLN A 306 -8.78 -21.34 12.76
C GLN A 306 -7.61 -21.72 11.86
N ARG A 307 -6.50 -20.96 11.90
CA ARG A 307 -5.29 -21.28 11.16
C ARG A 307 -4.73 -22.66 11.52
N LYS A 308 -4.73 -23.00 12.82
CA LYS A 308 -4.31 -24.32 13.28
C LYS A 308 -5.23 -25.43 12.77
N ARG A 309 -6.54 -25.27 12.85
CA ARG A 309 -7.52 -26.21 12.28
C ARG A 309 -7.37 -26.37 10.78
N ALA A 310 -7.15 -25.27 10.05
CA ALA A 310 -6.91 -25.30 8.62
C ALA A 310 -5.60 -26.02 8.25
N ARG A 311 -4.55 -25.88 9.06
CA ARG A 311 -3.31 -26.66 8.91
C ARG A 311 -3.52 -28.16 9.19
N GLU A 312 -4.24 -28.49 10.25
CA GLU A 312 -4.53 -29.88 10.65
C GLU A 312 -5.47 -30.60 9.65
N SER A 313 -6.44 -29.90 9.07
CA SER A 313 -7.35 -30.46 8.05
C SER A 313 -6.72 -30.66 6.68
N ARG A 314 -5.60 -30.00 6.41
CA ARG A 314 -4.76 -30.16 5.21
C ARG A 314 -3.65 -31.15 5.46
N ALA A 315 -3.95 -32.36 5.94
CA ALA A 315 -3.01 -33.45 5.93
C ALA A 315 -2.64 -33.77 4.49
N VAL A 316 -1.44 -33.32 4.06
CA VAL A 316 -0.82 -33.46 2.73
C VAL A 316 -1.05 -32.27 1.77
N SER A 317 -0.73 -31.05 2.21
CA SER A 317 -0.13 -30.05 1.32
C SER A 317 0.50 -28.96 2.20
N ASN A 318 1.75 -28.68 1.99
CA ASN A 318 2.50 -27.63 2.68
C ASN A 318 1.85 -26.29 2.34
N TYR A 319 1.41 -25.52 3.36
CA TYR A 319 0.70 -24.28 3.16
C TYR A 319 1.41 -23.09 3.80
N MET A 320 1.80 -22.23 2.92
CA MET A 320 1.83 -20.75 3.06
C MET A 320 1.64 -20.10 1.69
N GLY A 321 1.03 -20.79 0.69
CA GLY A 321 1.16 -20.33 -0.68
C GLY A 321 2.60 -20.40 -1.19
N ALA A 322 3.53 -20.91 -0.37
CA ALA A 322 4.77 -21.55 -0.75
C ALA A 322 4.61 -22.99 -0.30
N ASP A 323 4.35 -23.88 -1.23
CA ASP A 323 4.76 -25.26 -1.11
C ASP A 323 6.21 -25.21 -0.61
N ALA A 324 6.64 -26.14 0.26
CA ALA A 324 8.06 -26.34 0.51
C ALA A 324 8.69 -26.42 -0.88
N THR A 325 9.28 -25.31 -1.29
CA THR A 325 9.82 -25.22 -2.63
C THR A 325 11.04 -26.11 -2.61
N VAL A 326 11.38 -26.70 -3.72
CA VAL A 326 12.66 -27.39 -3.89
C VAL A 326 13.85 -26.58 -3.33
N TYR A 327 13.69 -25.29 -3.19
CA TYR A 327 14.67 -24.36 -2.63
C TYR A 327 14.91 -24.54 -1.12
N ASP A 328 13.97 -25.10 -0.37
CA ASP A 328 14.13 -25.41 1.06
C ASP A 328 15.07 -26.58 1.32
N GLU A 329 15.32 -27.40 0.28
CA GLU A 329 16.27 -28.52 0.31
C GLU A 329 17.70 -28.09 -0.05
N ILE A 330 17.90 -26.85 -0.53
CA ILE A 330 19.22 -26.32 -0.89
C ILE A 330 19.98 -25.95 0.39
N ASP A 331 21.29 -26.31 0.43
CA ASP A 331 22.17 -25.92 1.54
C ASP A 331 22.21 -24.39 1.67
N ARG A 332 21.77 -23.87 2.82
CA ARG A 332 21.71 -22.46 3.15
C ARG A 332 23.08 -21.75 3.18
N ASN A 333 24.17 -22.49 3.15
CA ASN A 333 25.51 -21.93 3.03
C ASN A 333 25.89 -21.59 1.58
N ILE A 334 25.08 -21.99 0.59
CA ILE A 334 25.30 -21.60 -0.80
C ILE A 334 24.84 -20.15 -0.96
N THR A 335 25.77 -19.28 -1.33
CA THR A 335 25.53 -17.87 -1.58
C THR A 335 25.89 -17.50 -3.01
N THR A 336 25.17 -16.55 -3.58
CA THR A 336 25.48 -15.97 -4.90
C THR A 336 25.96 -14.53 -4.70
N GLU A 337 27.13 -14.19 -5.23
CA GLU A 337 27.64 -12.81 -5.25
C GLU A 337 27.02 -12.06 -6.42
N PHE A 338 26.40 -10.91 -6.16
CA PHE A 338 25.88 -10.04 -7.21
C PHE A 338 26.93 -9.02 -7.61
N ASP A 339 27.27 -8.93 -8.90
CA ASP A 339 28.24 -7.97 -9.46
C ASP A 339 27.70 -7.16 -10.64
N GLY A 340 26.35 -7.12 -10.79
CA GLY A 340 25.65 -6.48 -11.89
C GLY A 340 25.66 -4.94 -11.87
N TYR A 341 26.14 -4.30 -10.80
CA TYR A 341 26.28 -2.84 -10.81
C TYR A 341 27.39 -2.36 -11.77
N ASP A 342 28.43 -3.15 -11.94
CA ASP A 342 29.59 -2.78 -12.74
C ASP A 342 29.74 -3.60 -14.02
N LYS A 343 28.99 -4.69 -14.18
CA LYS A 343 29.15 -5.67 -15.25
C LYS A 343 27.82 -6.15 -15.81
N LEU A 344 27.77 -6.29 -17.11
CA LEU A 344 26.64 -6.90 -17.83
C LEU A 344 26.88 -8.37 -18.18
N GLU A 345 28.11 -8.87 -18.00
CA GLU A 345 28.51 -10.25 -18.28
C GLU A 345 29.44 -10.77 -17.19
N ALA A 346 29.28 -12.01 -16.81
CA ALA A 346 30.13 -12.68 -15.85
C ALA A 346 30.40 -14.14 -16.24
N VAL A 347 31.59 -14.63 -15.93
CA VAL A 347 31.87 -16.06 -15.96
C VAL A 347 31.70 -16.61 -14.56
N SER A 348 30.83 -17.59 -14.43
CA SER A 348 30.45 -18.12 -13.12
C SER A 348 30.36 -19.63 -13.16
N LYS A 349 30.28 -20.25 -11.98
CA LYS A 349 30.08 -21.68 -11.82
C LYS A 349 28.66 -21.95 -11.35
N VAL A 350 28.00 -22.92 -11.99
CA VAL A 350 26.70 -23.41 -11.53
C VAL A 350 26.91 -24.19 -10.22
N THR A 351 26.15 -23.84 -9.21
CA THR A 351 26.16 -24.45 -7.88
C THR A 351 25.02 -25.43 -7.66
N VAL A 352 23.82 -25.06 -8.13
CA VAL A 352 22.63 -25.89 -8.03
C VAL A 352 21.76 -25.69 -9.28
N LEU A 353 21.12 -26.77 -9.71
CA LEU A 353 20.08 -26.78 -10.72
C LEU A 353 18.80 -27.36 -10.12
N THR A 354 17.66 -26.75 -10.39
CA THR A 354 16.37 -27.29 -9.97
C THR A 354 15.36 -27.26 -11.11
N THR A 355 14.43 -28.20 -11.11
CA THR A 355 13.13 -28.07 -11.74
C THR A 355 12.16 -27.37 -10.77
N GLU A 356 10.87 -27.33 -11.06
CA GLU A 356 9.86 -26.79 -10.13
C GLU A 356 9.74 -27.67 -8.85
N THR A 357 10.16 -28.94 -8.90
CA THR A 357 9.85 -29.93 -7.85
C THR A 357 11.07 -30.66 -7.28
N GLU A 358 12.23 -30.61 -7.91
CA GLU A 358 13.40 -31.39 -7.49
C GLU A 358 14.74 -30.73 -7.87
N ILE A 359 15.79 -31.01 -7.07
CA ILE A 359 17.16 -30.66 -7.41
C ILE A 359 17.67 -31.69 -8.43
N VAL A 360 18.28 -31.20 -9.51
CA VAL A 360 18.72 -32.05 -10.64
C VAL A 360 20.17 -31.76 -11.01
N ASP A 361 20.81 -32.77 -11.61
CA ASP A 361 22.18 -32.64 -12.12
C ASP A 361 22.26 -32.00 -13.51
N SER A 362 21.15 -31.98 -14.24
CA SER A 362 21.06 -31.38 -15.58
C SER A 362 19.64 -30.97 -15.94
N LEU A 363 19.52 -29.94 -16.77
CA LEU A 363 18.28 -29.53 -17.41
C LEU A 363 18.33 -29.91 -18.88
N MET A 364 17.23 -30.44 -19.41
CA MET A 364 17.10 -30.85 -20.81
C MET A 364 16.52 -29.73 -21.66
N GLU A 365 16.68 -29.82 -22.98
CA GLU A 365 16.07 -28.87 -23.93
C GLU A 365 14.56 -28.76 -23.71
N GLY A 366 14.08 -27.52 -23.57
CA GLY A 366 12.67 -27.21 -23.36
C GLY A 366 12.21 -27.33 -21.89
N GLN A 367 13.04 -27.74 -20.96
CA GLN A 367 12.70 -27.73 -19.54
C GLN A 367 12.85 -26.33 -18.94
N LYS A 368 11.92 -25.99 -18.04
CA LYS A 368 12.03 -24.84 -17.14
C LYS A 368 12.69 -25.27 -15.84
N GLY A 369 13.48 -24.36 -15.26
CA GLY A 369 14.15 -24.61 -14.00
C GLY A 369 14.85 -23.36 -13.47
N THR A 370 15.48 -23.48 -12.32
CA THR A 370 16.27 -22.41 -11.71
C THR A 370 17.74 -22.81 -11.68
N ILE A 371 18.61 -21.88 -12.02
CA ILE A 371 20.06 -22.04 -11.99
C ILE A 371 20.64 -21.16 -10.88
N PHE A 372 21.29 -21.76 -9.91
CA PHE A 372 22.09 -21.05 -8.90
C PHE A 372 23.54 -21.02 -9.34
N VAL A 373 24.19 -19.89 -9.17
CA VAL A 373 25.57 -19.66 -9.60
C VAL A 373 26.38 -18.97 -8.49
N GLU A 374 27.72 -19.11 -8.52
CA GLU A 374 28.58 -18.45 -7.53
C GLU A 374 28.55 -16.92 -7.66
N LYS A 375 28.42 -16.38 -8.91
CA LYS A 375 28.34 -14.95 -9.20
C LYS A 375 27.33 -14.70 -10.30
N THR A 376 26.59 -13.59 -10.19
CA THR A 376 25.61 -13.22 -11.20
C THR A 376 25.61 -11.71 -11.43
N PRO A 377 25.52 -11.25 -12.70
CA PRO A 377 25.18 -9.86 -13.02
C PRO A 377 23.65 -9.62 -13.06
N PHE A 378 22.82 -10.68 -13.03
CA PHE A 378 21.36 -10.57 -13.09
C PHE A 378 20.81 -10.05 -11.79
N TYR A 379 20.12 -8.91 -11.86
CA TYR A 379 19.37 -8.35 -10.74
C TYR A 379 18.05 -9.14 -10.55
N ALA A 380 17.78 -9.53 -9.33
CA ALA A 380 16.53 -10.20 -8.99
C ALA A 380 15.41 -9.16 -8.79
N THR A 381 14.15 -9.57 -9.07
CA THR A 381 12.98 -8.73 -8.80
C THR A 381 12.90 -8.41 -7.30
N MET A 382 13.14 -7.17 -6.93
CA MET A 382 13.12 -6.71 -5.54
C MET A 382 12.74 -5.23 -5.47
N GLY A 383 12.06 -4.81 -4.42
CA GLY A 383 11.73 -3.41 -4.19
C GLY A 383 10.83 -2.75 -5.26
N GLY A 384 10.03 -3.55 -6.00
CA GLY A 384 9.19 -3.05 -7.08
C GLY A 384 9.93 -2.83 -8.41
N GLN A 385 11.19 -3.20 -8.51
CA GLN A 385 11.97 -3.17 -9.75
C GLN A 385 11.79 -4.48 -10.52
N GLU A 386 11.84 -4.40 -11.85
CA GLU A 386 11.86 -5.59 -12.71
C GLU A 386 13.22 -6.29 -12.62
N GLY A 387 13.21 -7.63 -12.68
CA GLY A 387 14.42 -8.44 -12.75
C GLY A 387 15.05 -8.37 -14.14
N ASP A 388 16.35 -8.61 -14.20
CA ASP A 388 17.07 -8.68 -15.46
C ASP A 388 16.72 -9.95 -16.24
N THR A 389 16.73 -9.83 -17.56
CA THR A 389 16.60 -10.93 -18.52
C THR A 389 17.88 -11.16 -19.30
N GLY A 390 18.10 -12.38 -19.80
CA GLY A 390 19.29 -12.63 -20.60
C GLY A 390 19.51 -14.09 -20.90
N VAL A 391 20.79 -14.48 -21.02
CA VAL A 391 21.16 -15.85 -21.35
C VAL A 391 22.35 -16.34 -20.51
N ILE A 392 22.30 -17.60 -20.10
CA ILE A 392 23.43 -18.32 -19.50
C ILE A 392 23.89 -19.35 -20.52
N THR A 393 25.14 -19.27 -20.95
CA THR A 393 25.72 -20.17 -21.95
C THR A 393 26.73 -21.09 -21.30
N THR A 394 26.62 -22.36 -21.59
CA THR A 394 27.59 -23.41 -21.17
C THR A 394 28.13 -24.11 -22.40
N ALA A 395 29.11 -24.99 -22.22
CA ALA A 395 29.63 -25.82 -23.30
C ALA A 395 28.54 -26.74 -23.93
N ASN A 396 27.49 -27.04 -23.20
CA ASN A 396 26.48 -28.04 -23.56
C ASN A 396 25.12 -27.42 -23.93
N GLY A 397 24.92 -26.13 -23.72
CA GLY A 397 23.62 -25.51 -24.02
C GLY A 397 23.50 -24.05 -23.60
N VAL A 398 22.34 -23.48 -23.93
CA VAL A 398 21.97 -22.11 -23.63
C VAL A 398 20.68 -22.13 -22.78
N PHE A 399 20.68 -21.43 -21.67
CA PHE A 399 19.52 -21.23 -20.81
C PHE A 399 19.10 -19.78 -20.90
N ARG A 400 17.81 -19.54 -21.17
CA ARG A 400 17.22 -18.19 -21.22
C ARG A 400 16.69 -17.82 -19.84
N VAL A 401 17.13 -16.69 -19.33
CA VAL A 401 16.61 -16.08 -18.09
C VAL A 401 15.44 -15.16 -18.45
N GLU A 402 14.28 -15.43 -17.83
CA GLU A 402 13.00 -14.73 -18.06
C GLU A 402 12.60 -13.89 -16.85
#